data_7628ccde8c6410c27a80e03992751102
#
_entry.id   7628ccde8c6410c27a80e03992751102
#
_cell.length_a   1.000
_cell.length_b   1.000
_cell.length_c   1.000
_cell.angle_alpha   90.00
_cell.angle_beta   90.00
_cell.angle_gamma   90.00
#
_symmetry.space_group_name_H-M   'P 1'
#
loop_
_entity.id
_entity.type
_entity.pdbx_description
1 polymer ?
#
loop_
_entity_poly.entity_id
_entity_poly.type
_entity_poly.pdbx_seq_one_letter_code
_entity_poly.pdbx_strand_id
1 'polypeptide(L)'
;MANANTPQGLRPVRYASGAPYSGAANTYFVPAADSTALFIGDPVIVAGSADANGVPTATRATAAGGALWTGVVVGIINTPTVTTTYRPASTACYILVADDPNLLFEVQEDAVGGALAAADVGLNADLVAGTGSTVTGKSAFQLDTSTKAVTATLQMRIEGFVQRADNEIGANAKVLVRNNLPTQTGAAGSLGR
;
A
#
# COMPACT_ATOMS: atom_id res chain seq x y z
N MET A 1 2.12 24.60 -8.95
CA MET A 1 3.26 23.94 -9.65
C MET A 1 2.82 22.53 -9.96
N ALA A 2 2.99 22.02 -11.18
CA ALA A 2 2.54 20.65 -11.50
C ALA A 2 3.22 19.62 -10.59
N ASN A 3 2.45 18.63 -10.09
CA ASN A 3 2.99 17.55 -9.27
C ASN A 3 3.97 16.69 -10.08
N ALA A 4 5.09 16.31 -9.49
CA ALA A 4 6.04 15.41 -10.13
C ALA A 4 5.49 13.96 -10.09
N ASN A 5 5.58 13.25 -11.22
CA ASN A 5 5.25 11.82 -11.26
C ASN A 5 6.43 11.01 -10.68
N THR A 6 6.39 10.75 -9.39
CA THR A 6 7.42 10.02 -8.64
C THR A 6 6.76 9.06 -7.65
N PRO A 7 6.15 7.96 -8.13
CA PRO A 7 5.48 7.00 -7.26
C PRO A 7 6.47 6.34 -6.30
N GLN A 8 6.05 6.12 -5.06
CA GLN A 8 6.86 5.48 -4.01
C GLN A 8 6.07 4.42 -3.23
N GLY A 9 4.95 3.96 -3.79
CA GLY A 9 4.02 3.06 -3.11
C GLY A 9 3.25 3.74 -1.97
N LEU A 10 2.72 2.95 -1.07
CA LEU A 10 1.98 3.41 0.09
C LEU A 10 2.94 3.73 1.25
N ARG A 11 2.76 4.88 1.86
CA ARG A 11 3.55 5.30 3.02
C ARG A 11 2.64 5.56 4.21
N PRO A 12 2.78 4.84 5.35
CA PRO A 12 1.98 5.10 6.53
C PRO A 12 2.30 6.48 7.11
N VAL A 13 1.28 7.25 7.48
CA VAL A 13 1.40 8.64 7.95
C VAL A 13 0.83 8.82 9.35
N ARG A 14 -0.43 8.42 9.55
CA ARG A 14 -1.15 8.59 10.82
C ARG A 14 -2.32 7.63 10.91
N TYR A 15 -2.87 7.49 12.08
CA TYR A 15 -4.11 6.75 12.30
C TYR A 15 -5.33 7.63 11.97
N ALA A 16 -6.47 6.98 11.68
CA ALA A 16 -7.75 7.68 11.49
C ALA A 16 -8.20 8.48 12.71
N SER A 17 -7.73 8.10 13.91
CA SER A 17 -7.92 8.84 15.15
C SER A 17 -7.13 10.16 15.24
N GLY A 18 -6.22 10.42 14.28
CA GLY A 18 -5.34 11.59 14.26
C GLY A 18 -3.96 11.38 14.90
N ALA A 19 -3.73 10.28 15.61
CA ALA A 19 -2.41 9.97 16.18
C ALA A 19 -1.37 9.75 15.05
N PRO A 20 -0.15 10.27 15.18
CA PRO A 20 0.90 10.06 14.19
C PRO A 20 1.34 8.59 14.16
N TYR A 21 1.73 8.10 12.98
CA TYR A 21 2.37 6.79 12.86
C TYR A 21 3.79 6.86 13.43
N SER A 22 4.08 6.02 14.42
CA SER A 22 5.35 5.98 15.14
C SER A 22 6.23 4.76 14.81
N GLY A 23 5.97 4.08 13.69
CA GLY A 23 6.78 2.94 13.26
C GLY A 23 6.25 1.57 13.75
N ALA A 24 5.02 1.50 14.25
CA ALA A 24 4.40 0.23 14.64
C ALA A 24 4.30 -0.72 13.43
N ALA A 25 4.91 -1.90 13.53
CA ALA A 25 4.90 -2.89 12.46
C ALA A 25 4.99 -4.30 13.04
N ASN A 26 4.33 -5.25 12.40
CA ASN A 26 4.42 -6.67 12.70
C ASN A 26 5.36 -7.37 11.72
N THR A 27 5.97 -8.46 12.19
CA THR A 27 6.89 -9.25 11.36
C THR A 27 6.12 -10.32 10.61
N TYR A 28 6.42 -10.45 9.31
CA TYR A 28 5.91 -11.49 8.43
C TYR A 28 7.06 -12.18 7.70
N PHE A 29 6.87 -13.44 7.37
CA PHE A 29 7.83 -14.24 6.60
C PHE A 29 7.41 -14.34 5.14
N VAL A 30 8.34 -14.14 4.23
CA VAL A 30 8.13 -14.39 2.79
C VAL A 30 9.03 -15.54 2.37
N PRO A 31 8.44 -16.68 1.96
CA PRO A 31 9.23 -17.88 1.62
C PRO A 31 9.97 -17.73 0.29
N ALA A 32 11.06 -18.50 0.10
CA ALA A 32 11.80 -18.52 -1.15
C ALA A 32 10.97 -19.01 -2.35
N ALA A 33 9.89 -19.74 -2.11
CA ALA A 33 8.96 -20.17 -3.16
C ALA A 33 8.18 -19.01 -3.79
N ASP A 34 8.06 -17.86 -3.09
CA ASP A 34 7.45 -16.66 -3.67
C ASP A 34 8.42 -16.00 -4.65
N SER A 35 8.05 -16.02 -5.93
CA SER A 35 8.83 -15.46 -7.04
C SER A 35 8.65 -13.96 -7.24
N THR A 36 7.88 -13.28 -6.39
CA THR A 36 7.59 -11.85 -6.52
C THR A 36 8.55 -11.03 -5.66
N ALA A 37 9.30 -10.12 -6.25
CA ALA A 37 10.09 -9.15 -5.48
C ALA A 37 9.17 -8.21 -4.67
N LEU A 38 9.61 -7.83 -3.45
CA LEU A 38 8.88 -6.90 -2.58
C LEU A 38 9.72 -5.66 -2.29
N PHE A 39 9.06 -4.52 -2.34
CA PHE A 39 9.66 -3.21 -2.14
C PHE A 39 8.99 -2.49 -0.95
N ILE A 40 9.69 -1.55 -0.34
CA ILE A 40 9.11 -0.70 0.70
C ILE A 40 7.98 0.14 0.09
N GLY A 41 6.78 0.04 0.67
CA GLY A 41 5.57 0.65 0.13
C GLY A 41 4.66 -0.31 -0.65
N ASP A 42 5.06 -1.58 -0.85
CA ASP A 42 4.18 -2.58 -1.46
C ASP A 42 3.07 -3.02 -0.49
N PRO A 43 1.82 -3.13 -0.95
CA PRO A 43 0.77 -3.78 -0.18
C PRO A 43 1.00 -5.30 -0.17
N VAL A 44 0.74 -5.93 0.98
CA VAL A 44 0.86 -7.38 1.18
C VAL A 44 -0.40 -7.98 1.77
N ILE A 45 -0.58 -9.27 1.52
CA ILE A 45 -1.66 -10.08 2.09
C ILE A 45 -1.05 -11.29 2.82
N VAL A 46 -1.68 -11.70 3.93
CA VAL A 46 -1.33 -12.97 4.59
C VAL A 46 -1.58 -14.14 3.66
N ALA A 47 -0.63 -15.08 3.58
CA ALA A 47 -0.68 -16.22 2.67
C ALA A 47 -1.26 -17.50 3.30
N GLY A 48 -1.82 -17.40 4.52
CA GLY A 48 -2.54 -18.50 5.18
C GLY A 48 -1.65 -19.63 5.73
N SER A 49 -0.35 -19.38 5.90
CA SER A 49 0.61 -20.32 6.50
C SER A 49 1.58 -19.59 7.45
N ALA A 50 2.47 -20.32 8.09
CA ALA A 50 3.53 -19.77 8.92
C ALA A 50 4.87 -20.47 8.63
N ASP A 51 5.97 -19.83 9.04
CA ASP A 51 7.29 -20.47 9.05
C ASP A 51 7.43 -21.48 10.20
N ALA A 52 8.60 -22.10 10.32
CA ALA A 52 8.87 -23.07 11.38
C ALA A 52 8.85 -22.48 12.82
N ASN A 53 8.88 -21.15 12.94
CA ASN A 53 8.83 -20.44 14.22
C ASN A 53 7.43 -19.87 14.53
N GLY A 54 6.44 -20.14 13.66
CA GLY A 54 5.09 -19.63 13.83
C GLY A 54 4.88 -18.19 13.33
N VAL A 55 5.85 -17.62 12.60
CA VAL A 55 5.69 -16.30 12.00
C VAL A 55 4.80 -16.41 10.76
N PRO A 56 3.68 -15.66 10.68
CA PRO A 56 2.75 -15.75 9.55
C PRO A 56 3.42 -15.38 8.23
N THR A 57 3.06 -16.09 7.16
CA THR A 57 3.58 -15.79 5.82
C THR A 57 2.76 -14.71 5.14
N ALA A 58 3.44 -13.90 4.31
CA ALA A 58 2.82 -12.90 3.47
C ALA A 58 3.36 -12.95 2.04
N THR A 59 2.54 -12.48 1.11
CA THR A 59 2.89 -12.29 -0.30
C THR A 59 2.40 -10.91 -0.76
N ARG A 60 2.86 -10.44 -1.93
CA ARG A 60 2.38 -9.17 -2.49
C ARG A 60 0.88 -9.24 -2.78
N ALA A 61 0.14 -8.24 -2.33
CA ALA A 61 -1.29 -8.15 -2.61
C ALA A 61 -1.55 -7.86 -4.09
N THR A 62 -2.66 -8.38 -4.61
CA THR A 62 -3.11 -8.10 -5.97
C THR A 62 -3.71 -6.69 -6.03
N ALA A 63 -3.34 -5.92 -7.04
CA ALA A 63 -3.96 -4.64 -7.36
C ALA A 63 -5.18 -4.91 -8.26
N ALA A 64 -6.36 -5.08 -7.66
CA ALA A 64 -7.62 -5.30 -8.37
C ALA A 64 -8.82 -5.18 -7.43
N GLY A 65 -9.97 -4.84 -7.99
CA GLY A 65 -11.24 -4.76 -7.25
C GLY A 65 -11.58 -6.08 -6.53
N GLY A 66 -12.01 -5.96 -5.28
CA GLY A 66 -12.34 -7.09 -4.41
C GLY A 66 -11.14 -7.80 -3.78
N ALA A 67 -9.91 -7.46 -4.15
CA ALA A 67 -8.73 -8.07 -3.56
C ALA A 67 -8.47 -7.50 -2.16
N LEU A 68 -8.46 -8.40 -1.16
CA LEU A 68 -8.11 -8.06 0.21
C LEU A 68 -6.61 -7.80 0.32
N TRP A 69 -6.23 -6.98 1.30
CA TRP A 69 -4.83 -6.83 1.67
C TRP A 69 -4.67 -6.57 3.17
N THR A 70 -3.53 -6.91 3.73
CA THR A 70 -3.29 -6.91 5.18
C THR A 70 -2.63 -5.61 5.63
N GLY A 71 -1.60 -5.17 4.93
CA GLY A 71 -0.80 -4.00 5.32
C GLY A 71 0.25 -3.67 4.29
N VAL A 72 1.14 -2.76 4.62
CA VAL A 72 2.18 -2.22 3.74
C VAL A 72 3.56 -2.55 4.27
N VAL A 73 4.46 -2.96 3.39
CA VAL A 73 5.88 -3.20 3.72
C VAL A 73 6.54 -1.88 4.10
N VAL A 74 7.01 -1.77 5.33
CA VAL A 74 7.73 -0.60 5.86
C VAL A 74 9.22 -0.87 6.11
N GLY A 75 9.62 -2.14 6.09
CA GLY A 75 11.01 -2.53 6.26
C GLY A 75 11.29 -3.94 5.79
N ILE A 76 12.54 -4.18 5.41
CA ILE A 76 13.07 -5.50 5.08
C ILE A 76 14.11 -5.84 6.15
N ILE A 77 13.99 -7.01 6.77
CA ILE A 77 14.97 -7.47 7.76
C ILE A 77 16.13 -8.08 7.00
N ASN A 78 17.27 -7.40 7.02
CA ASN A 78 18.48 -7.87 6.35
C ASN A 78 19.00 -9.16 7.01
N THR A 79 19.40 -10.08 6.17
CA THR A 79 20.04 -11.35 6.54
C THR A 79 21.31 -11.50 5.71
N PRO A 80 22.19 -12.49 6.00
CA PRO A 80 23.35 -12.74 5.15
C PRO A 80 23.01 -13.00 3.68
N THR A 81 21.77 -13.41 3.39
CA THR A 81 21.27 -13.67 2.03
C THR A 81 20.48 -12.51 1.43
N VAL A 82 20.04 -11.55 2.24
CA VAL A 82 19.30 -10.34 1.79
C VAL A 82 20.03 -9.12 2.35
N THR A 83 20.87 -8.52 1.51
CA THR A 83 21.63 -7.30 1.83
C THR A 83 21.14 -6.07 1.05
N THR A 84 20.05 -6.25 0.29
CA THR A 84 19.44 -5.21 -0.55
C THR A 84 18.38 -4.42 0.20
N THR A 85 18.05 -3.22 -0.31
CA THR A 85 16.99 -2.37 0.24
C THR A 85 15.57 -2.86 -0.07
N TYR A 86 15.45 -3.97 -0.80
CA TYR A 86 14.21 -4.64 -1.17
C TYR A 86 14.38 -6.15 -1.04
N ARG A 87 13.30 -6.91 -1.00
CA ARG A 87 13.36 -8.38 -1.02
C ARG A 87 13.43 -8.85 -2.48
N PRO A 88 14.54 -9.48 -2.94
CA PRO A 88 14.60 -10.08 -4.27
C PRO A 88 13.60 -11.22 -4.43
N ALA A 89 13.17 -11.46 -5.68
CA ALA A 89 12.34 -12.61 -6.01
C ALA A 89 12.99 -13.92 -5.55
N SER A 90 12.19 -14.91 -5.19
CA SER A 90 12.61 -16.27 -4.80
C SER A 90 13.65 -16.29 -3.65
N THR A 91 13.57 -15.34 -2.73
CA THR A 91 14.49 -15.23 -1.59
C THR A 91 13.71 -15.23 -0.29
N ALA A 92 14.02 -16.15 0.62
CA ALA A 92 13.40 -16.17 1.96
C ALA A 92 13.82 -14.93 2.76
N CYS A 93 12.85 -14.23 3.34
CA CYS A 93 13.11 -12.99 4.07
C CYS A 93 12.00 -12.71 5.08
N TYR A 94 12.35 -12.03 6.17
CA TYR A 94 11.40 -11.42 7.07
C TYR A 94 11.18 -9.95 6.67
N ILE A 95 9.94 -9.52 6.71
CA ILE A 95 9.54 -8.15 6.40
C ILE A 95 8.78 -7.54 7.57
N LEU A 96 8.86 -6.22 7.70
CA LEU A 96 8.07 -5.44 8.65
C LEU A 96 6.87 -4.85 7.89
N VAL A 97 5.67 -5.08 8.41
CA VAL A 97 4.42 -4.65 7.78
C VAL A 97 3.63 -3.77 8.74
N ALA A 98 3.24 -2.60 8.27
CA ALA A 98 2.27 -1.74 8.95
C ALA A 98 0.87 -2.24 8.57
N ASP A 99 0.21 -2.96 9.47
CA ASP A 99 -1.00 -3.75 9.20
C ASP A 99 -2.25 -3.33 10.02
N ASP A 100 -2.19 -2.19 10.71
CA ASP A 100 -3.38 -1.67 11.41
C ASP A 100 -4.42 -1.18 10.38
N PRO A 101 -5.68 -1.69 10.41
CA PRO A 101 -6.72 -1.32 9.46
C PRO A 101 -7.18 0.14 9.56
N ASN A 102 -6.85 0.84 10.66
CA ASN A 102 -7.16 2.25 10.86
C ASN A 102 -6.02 3.19 10.44
N LEU A 103 -4.95 2.65 9.87
CA LEU A 103 -3.82 3.43 9.41
C LEU A 103 -4.15 4.14 8.09
N LEU A 104 -3.78 5.40 8.00
CA LEU A 104 -3.84 6.19 6.77
C LEU A 104 -2.48 6.17 6.08
N PHE A 105 -2.52 5.96 4.79
CA PHE A 105 -1.35 5.92 3.93
C PHE A 105 -1.35 7.10 2.96
N GLU A 106 -0.18 7.67 2.70
CA GLU A 106 0.03 8.57 1.57
C GLU A 106 0.36 7.73 0.34
N VAL A 107 -0.30 7.99 -0.77
CA VAL A 107 -0.04 7.38 -2.08
C VAL A 107 -0.23 8.42 -3.18
N GLN A 108 0.53 8.30 -4.26
CA GLN A 108 0.35 9.10 -5.46
C GLN A 108 -0.73 8.48 -6.35
N GLU A 109 -1.60 9.31 -6.91
CA GLU A 109 -2.54 8.87 -7.94
C GLU A 109 -1.85 8.79 -9.33
N ASP A 110 -2.39 7.97 -10.24
CA ASP A 110 -1.77 7.67 -11.54
C ASP A 110 -2.23 8.58 -12.69
N ALA A 111 -3.24 9.41 -12.46
CA ALA A 111 -3.89 10.28 -13.44
C ALA A 111 -4.50 9.55 -14.67
N VAL A 112 -4.61 8.22 -14.64
CA VAL A 112 -5.23 7.43 -15.71
C VAL A 112 -6.75 7.52 -15.58
N GLY A 113 -7.46 7.94 -16.64
CA GLY A 113 -8.90 8.19 -16.56
C GLY A 113 -9.28 9.57 -15.99
N GLY A 114 -8.31 10.43 -15.78
CA GLY A 114 -8.47 11.80 -15.29
C GLY A 114 -8.00 11.96 -13.85
N ALA A 115 -7.37 13.09 -13.58
CA ALA A 115 -6.86 13.43 -12.25
C ALA A 115 -7.96 13.47 -11.19
N LEU A 116 -7.59 13.26 -9.92
CA LEU A 116 -8.50 13.45 -8.80
C LEU A 116 -8.86 14.92 -8.61
N ALA A 117 -10.11 15.17 -8.29
CA ALA A 117 -10.65 16.47 -7.92
C ALA A 117 -11.02 16.50 -6.42
N ALA A 118 -11.23 17.69 -5.88
CA ALA A 118 -11.66 17.85 -4.48
C ALA A 118 -12.95 17.08 -4.14
N ALA A 119 -13.86 16.95 -5.12
CA ALA A 119 -15.11 16.22 -4.96
C ALA A 119 -14.94 14.69 -4.90
N ASP A 120 -13.77 14.15 -5.24
CA ASP A 120 -13.50 12.71 -5.20
C ASP A 120 -13.11 12.23 -3.78
N VAL A 121 -12.93 13.15 -2.84
CA VAL A 121 -12.72 12.79 -1.43
C VAL A 121 -13.94 12.06 -0.89
N GLY A 122 -13.72 10.91 -0.28
CA GLY A 122 -14.76 10.01 0.19
C GLY A 122 -15.13 8.89 -0.78
N LEU A 123 -14.71 8.95 -2.06
CA LEU A 123 -14.84 7.83 -2.98
C LEU A 123 -13.84 6.71 -2.65
N ASN A 124 -14.13 5.54 -3.19
CA ASN A 124 -13.20 4.42 -3.18
C ASN A 124 -12.51 4.30 -4.54
N ALA A 125 -11.30 3.71 -4.57
CA ALA A 125 -10.55 3.38 -5.78
C ALA A 125 -9.67 2.14 -5.54
N ASP A 126 -9.24 1.50 -6.62
CA ASP A 126 -8.27 0.41 -6.52
C ASP A 126 -6.83 0.92 -6.52
N LEU A 127 -5.92 0.02 -6.25
CA LEU A 127 -4.50 0.22 -6.47
C LEU A 127 -4.12 -0.25 -7.88
N VAL A 128 -3.12 0.35 -8.47
CA VAL A 128 -2.42 -0.13 -9.65
C VAL A 128 -0.97 -0.43 -9.31
N ALA A 129 -0.50 -1.60 -9.76
CA ALA A 129 0.87 -2.04 -9.51
C ALA A 129 1.83 -1.42 -10.54
N GLY A 130 2.88 -0.77 -10.06
CA GLY A 130 4.03 -0.38 -10.86
C GLY A 130 5.25 -1.27 -10.60
N THR A 131 6.30 -1.09 -11.38
CA THR A 131 7.58 -1.78 -11.17
C THR A 131 8.41 -1.06 -10.13
N GLY A 132 8.65 -1.70 -8.98
CA GLY A 132 9.47 -1.13 -7.92
C GLY A 132 10.93 -0.91 -8.34
N SER A 133 11.60 0.02 -7.68
CA SER A 133 12.98 0.38 -7.98
C SER A 133 13.97 -0.48 -7.18
N THR A 134 14.79 -1.25 -7.86
CA THR A 134 15.89 -2.02 -7.25
C THR A 134 17.03 -1.15 -6.73
N VAL A 135 17.09 0.11 -7.15
CA VAL A 135 18.10 1.08 -6.69
C VAL A 135 17.68 1.73 -5.38
N THR A 136 16.42 2.19 -5.30
CA THR A 136 15.91 2.87 -4.10
C THR A 136 15.23 1.94 -3.11
N GLY A 137 14.89 0.72 -3.51
CA GLY A 137 14.12 -0.23 -2.71
C GLY A 137 12.65 0.15 -2.54
N LYS A 138 12.18 1.17 -3.28
CA LYS A 138 10.81 1.67 -3.13
C LYS A 138 9.86 1.07 -4.16
N SER A 139 8.64 0.89 -3.73
CA SER A 139 7.49 0.49 -4.53
C SER A 139 7.13 1.56 -5.58
N ALA A 140 6.38 1.14 -6.59
CA ALA A 140 5.74 2.02 -7.55
C ALA A 140 4.22 1.81 -7.63
N PHE A 141 3.61 1.27 -6.58
CA PHE A 141 2.15 1.23 -6.48
C PHE A 141 1.58 2.64 -6.44
N GLN A 142 0.46 2.83 -7.13
CA GLN A 142 -0.28 4.10 -7.20
C GLN A 142 -1.78 3.84 -6.96
N LEU A 143 -2.54 4.89 -6.72
CA LEU A 143 -4.00 4.84 -6.71
C LEU A 143 -4.49 4.96 -8.15
N ASP A 144 -5.30 3.98 -8.59
CA ASP A 144 -5.89 3.95 -9.93
C ASP A 144 -7.13 4.85 -9.98
N THR A 145 -6.99 6.02 -10.56
CA THR A 145 -8.08 7.00 -10.66
C THR A 145 -9.16 6.60 -11.66
N SER A 146 -8.89 5.66 -12.57
CA SER A 146 -9.88 5.15 -13.51
C SER A 146 -10.98 4.31 -12.85
N THR A 147 -10.69 3.76 -11.66
CA THR A 147 -11.60 2.89 -10.91
C THR A 147 -12.45 3.62 -9.88
N LYS A 148 -12.22 4.92 -9.65
CA LYS A 148 -12.89 5.68 -8.58
C LYS A 148 -14.41 5.60 -8.65
N ALA A 149 -15.03 5.17 -7.56
CA ALA A 149 -16.47 4.97 -7.44
C ALA A 149 -16.96 4.93 -5.99
N VAL A 150 -18.27 4.89 -5.80
CA VAL A 150 -18.89 4.71 -4.47
C VAL A 150 -18.96 3.24 -4.02
N THR A 151 -18.56 2.29 -4.87
CA THR A 151 -18.70 0.85 -4.59
C THR A 151 -17.80 0.38 -3.44
N ALA A 152 -18.32 -0.53 -2.60
CA ALA A 152 -17.61 -1.09 -1.46
C ALA A 152 -16.50 -2.09 -1.83
N THR A 153 -16.46 -2.59 -3.06
CA THR A 153 -15.51 -3.62 -3.50
C THR A 153 -14.16 -3.08 -3.92
N LEU A 154 -13.94 -1.76 -3.86
CA LEU A 154 -12.64 -1.15 -4.18
C LEU A 154 -11.72 -1.12 -2.96
N GLN A 155 -10.42 -1.27 -3.19
CA GLN A 155 -9.42 -1.56 -2.16
C GLN A 155 -9.16 -0.41 -1.19
N MET A 156 -9.21 0.82 -1.68
CA MET A 156 -8.81 2.02 -0.94
C MET A 156 -9.97 2.99 -0.84
N ARG A 157 -10.06 3.67 0.31
CA ARG A 157 -10.92 4.84 0.49
C ARG A 157 -10.08 6.10 0.49
N ILE A 158 -10.47 7.10 -0.31
CA ILE A 158 -9.81 8.41 -0.37
C ILE A 158 -10.29 9.25 0.81
N GLU A 159 -9.40 9.54 1.76
CA GLU A 159 -9.73 10.33 2.96
C GLU A 159 -9.41 11.82 2.80
N GLY A 160 -8.55 12.18 1.84
CA GLY A 160 -8.23 13.57 1.55
C GLY A 160 -6.95 13.74 0.76
N PHE A 161 -6.65 14.98 0.38
CA PHE A 161 -5.38 15.33 -0.24
C PHE A 161 -4.32 15.64 0.83
N VAL A 162 -3.07 15.28 0.54
CA VAL A 162 -1.95 15.65 1.40
C VAL A 162 -1.73 17.16 1.31
N GLN A 163 -1.86 17.84 2.44
CA GLN A 163 -1.74 19.31 2.53
C GLN A 163 -0.26 19.71 2.66
N ARG A 164 0.42 19.84 1.52
CA ARG A 164 1.81 20.31 1.43
C ARG A 164 1.96 21.26 0.26
N ALA A 165 2.94 22.17 0.34
CA ALA A 165 3.20 23.17 -0.70
C ALA A 165 3.64 22.55 -2.06
N ASP A 166 4.14 21.31 -2.04
CA ASP A 166 4.56 20.55 -3.22
C ASP A 166 3.47 19.60 -3.77
N ASN A 167 2.23 19.75 -3.30
CA ASN A 167 1.12 18.88 -3.69
C ASN A 167 -0.14 19.70 -4.00
N GLU A 168 -0.44 19.83 -5.28
CA GLU A 168 -1.65 20.50 -5.76
C GLU A 168 -2.72 19.48 -6.15
N ILE A 169 -4.00 19.84 -6.06
CA ILE A 169 -5.11 19.01 -6.60
C ILE A 169 -4.97 18.95 -8.11
N GLY A 170 -4.84 17.75 -8.66
CA GLY A 170 -4.61 17.54 -10.09
C GLY A 170 -3.80 16.29 -10.35
N ALA A 171 -3.30 16.13 -11.55
CA ALA A 171 -2.53 14.95 -11.97
C ALA A 171 -1.32 14.68 -11.07
N ASN A 172 -1.11 13.40 -10.74
CA ASN A 172 -0.04 12.91 -9.84
C ASN A 172 -0.12 13.47 -8.41
N ALA A 173 -1.30 13.90 -7.97
CA ALA A 173 -1.50 14.37 -6.60
C ALA A 173 -1.25 13.23 -5.59
N LYS A 174 -0.73 13.58 -4.43
CA LYS A 174 -0.60 12.66 -3.29
C LYS A 174 -1.81 12.80 -2.41
N VAL A 175 -2.41 11.66 -2.09
CA VAL A 175 -3.64 11.56 -1.31
C VAL A 175 -3.45 10.70 -0.08
N LEU A 176 -4.24 10.96 0.94
CA LEU A 176 -4.37 10.09 2.10
C LEU A 176 -5.48 9.08 1.81
N VAL A 177 -5.14 7.82 1.94
CA VAL A 177 -6.05 6.70 1.71
C VAL A 177 -6.07 5.77 2.91
N ARG A 178 -7.15 5.02 3.07
CA ARG A 178 -7.30 3.97 4.07
C ARG A 178 -7.63 2.66 3.39
N ASN A 179 -7.19 1.55 3.99
CA ASN A 179 -7.60 0.21 3.57
C ASN A 179 -9.12 0.05 3.72
N ASN A 180 -9.81 -0.18 2.61
CA ASN A 180 -11.25 -0.43 2.59
C ASN A 180 -11.60 -1.94 2.67
N LEU A 181 -10.65 -2.81 2.32
CA LEU A 181 -10.80 -4.27 2.30
C LEU A 181 -9.71 -4.96 3.15
N PRO A 182 -9.61 -4.66 4.47
CA PRO A 182 -8.59 -5.25 5.32
C PRO A 182 -8.90 -6.71 5.65
N THR A 183 -7.90 -7.57 5.61
CA THR A 183 -8.05 -8.99 5.98
C THR A 183 -8.45 -9.19 7.43
N GLN A 184 -8.14 -8.24 8.32
CA GLN A 184 -8.39 -8.32 9.76
C GLN A 184 -9.85 -8.08 10.16
N THR A 185 -10.63 -7.37 9.35
CA THR A 185 -12.01 -6.98 9.67
C THR A 185 -13.07 -7.66 8.79
N GLY A 186 -12.64 -8.53 7.86
CA GLY A 186 -13.52 -9.25 6.94
C GLY A 186 -13.69 -8.55 5.59
N ALA A 187 -14.34 -9.26 4.64
CA ALA A 187 -14.37 -8.91 3.23
C ALA A 187 -15.36 -7.79 2.84
N ALA A 188 -16.10 -7.21 3.78
CA ALA A 188 -17.07 -6.16 3.48
C ALA A 188 -16.42 -4.78 3.62
N GLY A 189 -16.07 -4.16 2.51
CA GLY A 189 -15.68 -2.76 2.46
C GLY A 189 -16.84 -1.81 2.77
N SER A 190 -16.56 -0.55 3.05
CA SER A 190 -17.57 0.49 3.19
C SER A 190 -17.81 1.20 1.85
N LEU A 191 -19.06 1.65 1.63
CA LEU A 191 -19.38 2.48 0.47
C LEU A 191 -18.61 3.81 0.52
N GLY A 192 -18.17 4.29 -0.63
CA GLY A 192 -17.72 5.65 -0.81
C GLY A 192 -18.92 6.64 -0.69
N ARG A 193 -18.63 7.90 -0.54
CA ARG A 193 -19.63 8.98 -0.52
C ARG A 193 -19.75 9.62 -1.88
#